data_75785d94dcfa67e688ead763b89efa02
#
_entry.id   75785d94dcfa67e688ead763b89efa02
#
_cell.length_a   1.000
_cell.length_b   1.000
_cell.length_c   1.000
_cell.angle_alpha   90.00
_cell.angle_beta   90.00
_cell.angle_gamma   90.00
#
_symmetry.space_group_name_H-M   'P 1'
#
loop_
_entity.id
_entity.type
_entity.pdbx_description
1 polymer ?
#
loop_
_entity_poly.entity_id
_entity_poly.type
_entity_poly.pdbx_seq_one_letter_code
_entity_poly.pdbx_strand_id
1 'polypeptide(L)'
;MSEKSRKTVLVVDDEPEIRKLVAAMVTQFGYAVLTADSGDHALTVYKNHKAPIELLITDVVAPGMSGPMLADKLLELQPDLKVLYISGYDNTQVVRKYVVEREHALLAKPFSAADLKAKITGLLRPEVHSTVRHAAPRGGKRAG
;
A
#
# COMPACT_ATOMS: atom_id res chain seq x y z
N MET A 1 6.16 11.57 -21.56
CA MET A 1 5.80 11.57 -20.36
C MET A 1 6.82 11.81 -19.38
N SER A 2 6.64 12.69 -18.63
CA SER A 2 7.65 13.07 -17.76
C SER A 2 7.57 12.29 -16.46
N GLU A 3 8.62 12.34 -15.72
CA GLU A 3 8.65 11.68 -14.45
C GLU A 3 7.67 12.23 -13.49
N LYS A 4 7.20 13.44 -13.70
CA LYS A 4 6.23 14.02 -12.82
C LYS A 4 4.94 13.26 -12.80
N SER A 5 4.63 12.54 -13.87
CA SER A 5 3.38 11.80 -13.87
C SER A 5 3.52 10.41 -13.28
N ARG A 6 4.72 10.06 -12.83
CA ARG A 6 4.93 8.74 -12.27
C ARG A 6 4.48 8.75 -10.81
N LYS A 7 3.65 7.79 -10.45
CA LYS A 7 3.21 7.68 -9.07
C LYS A 7 4.32 7.12 -8.20
N THR A 8 4.32 7.49 -6.94
CA THR A 8 5.36 7.11 -6.00
C THR A 8 4.81 6.12 -4.99
N VAL A 9 5.57 5.06 -4.76
CA VAL A 9 5.22 3.99 -3.83
C VAL A 9 6.30 3.93 -2.76
N LEU A 10 5.87 3.86 -1.49
CA LEU A 10 6.79 3.68 -0.37
C LEU A 10 6.74 2.23 0.07
N VAL A 11 7.89 1.55 0.02
CA VAL A 11 7.99 0.13 0.38
C VAL A 11 8.73 0.03 1.70
N VAL A 12 8.09 -0.59 2.69
CA VAL A 12 8.63 -0.70 4.04
C VAL A 12 8.71 -2.16 4.44
N ASP A 13 9.89 -2.63 4.78
CA ASP A 13 10.09 -4.00 5.24
C ASP A 13 11.42 -4.06 5.95
N ASP A 14 11.47 -4.72 7.11
CA ASP A 14 12.72 -4.81 7.84
C ASP A 14 13.68 -5.84 7.25
N GLU A 15 13.19 -6.73 6.39
CA GLU A 15 14.05 -7.70 5.73
C GLU A 15 14.59 -7.13 4.43
N PRO A 16 15.91 -6.92 4.34
CA PRO A 16 16.46 -6.25 3.15
C PRO A 16 16.16 -6.98 1.85
N GLU A 17 16.16 -8.30 1.88
CA GLU A 17 15.95 -9.06 0.64
C GLU A 17 14.53 -8.89 0.12
N ILE A 18 13.56 -8.91 1.02
CA ILE A 18 12.17 -8.72 0.63
C ILE A 18 11.97 -7.28 0.16
N ARG A 19 12.51 -6.33 0.93
CA ARG A 19 12.39 -4.92 0.58
C ARG A 19 12.95 -4.65 -0.81
N LYS A 20 14.13 -5.18 -1.11
CA LYS A 20 14.75 -4.98 -2.40
C LYS A 20 13.97 -5.65 -3.52
N LEU A 21 13.47 -6.85 -3.25
CA LEU A 21 12.70 -7.57 -4.24
C LEU A 21 11.42 -6.81 -4.61
N VAL A 22 10.67 -6.39 -3.60
CA VAL A 22 9.42 -5.67 -3.85
C VAL A 22 9.73 -4.34 -4.55
N ALA A 23 10.77 -3.64 -4.12
CA ALA A 23 11.13 -2.37 -4.75
C ALA A 23 11.48 -2.57 -6.22
N ALA A 24 12.20 -3.64 -6.54
CA ALA A 24 12.57 -3.91 -7.92
C ALA A 24 11.35 -4.21 -8.78
N MET A 25 10.43 -5.00 -8.25
CA MET A 25 9.20 -5.30 -8.96
C MET A 25 8.40 -4.03 -9.25
N VAL A 26 8.23 -3.22 -8.22
CA VAL A 26 7.41 -2.01 -8.34
C VAL A 26 8.06 -1.03 -9.33
N THR A 27 9.37 -0.94 -9.30
CA THR A 27 10.09 -0.10 -10.26
C THR A 27 9.84 -0.59 -11.68
N GLN A 28 9.85 -1.90 -11.89
CA GLN A 28 9.59 -2.44 -13.22
C GLN A 28 8.18 -2.19 -13.69
N PHE A 29 7.24 -2.07 -12.76
CA PHE A 29 5.86 -1.77 -13.14
C PHE A 29 5.69 -0.30 -13.57
N GLY A 30 6.73 0.52 -13.40
CA GLY A 30 6.67 1.91 -13.86
C GLY A 30 6.47 2.95 -12.78
N TYR A 31 6.56 2.57 -11.53
CA TYR A 31 6.38 3.52 -10.43
C TYR A 31 7.72 4.01 -9.89
N ALA A 32 7.72 5.19 -9.31
CA ALA A 32 8.86 5.64 -8.53
C ALA A 32 8.78 4.99 -7.16
N VAL A 33 9.91 4.61 -6.58
CA VAL A 33 9.92 3.86 -5.35
C VAL A 33 10.81 4.51 -4.30
N LEU A 34 10.28 4.63 -3.09
CA LEU A 34 11.07 4.97 -1.92
C LEU A 34 11.04 3.76 -1.01
N THR A 35 12.09 3.55 -0.25
CA THR A 35 12.15 2.40 0.65
C THR A 35 12.50 2.84 2.05
N ALA A 36 12.08 2.03 3.03
CA ALA A 36 12.43 2.23 4.42
C ALA A 36 12.50 0.88 5.10
N ASP A 37 13.31 0.80 6.14
CA ASP A 37 13.52 -0.47 6.84
C ASP A 37 12.68 -0.61 8.10
N SER A 38 11.97 0.43 8.47
CA SER A 38 11.15 0.41 9.69
C SER A 38 10.08 1.47 9.57
N GLY A 39 9.11 1.43 10.49
CA GLY A 39 8.07 2.44 10.53
C GLY A 39 8.63 3.83 10.81
N ASP A 40 9.58 3.92 11.75
CA ASP A 40 10.19 5.22 12.07
C ASP A 40 10.94 5.77 10.87
N HIS A 41 11.70 4.92 10.20
CA HIS A 41 12.42 5.34 9.01
C HIS A 41 11.44 5.76 7.91
N ALA A 42 10.34 5.04 7.78
CA ALA A 42 9.34 5.37 6.78
C ALA A 42 8.74 6.76 7.03
N LEU A 43 8.49 7.11 8.28
CA LEU A 43 7.98 8.44 8.60
C LEU A 43 8.98 9.52 8.22
N THR A 44 10.26 9.27 8.47
CA THR A 44 11.30 10.20 8.08
C THR A 44 11.37 10.36 6.56
N VAL A 45 11.31 9.23 5.85
CA VAL A 45 11.33 9.27 4.39
C VAL A 45 10.12 10.04 3.87
N TYR A 46 8.95 9.79 4.44
CA TYR A 46 7.75 10.47 4.01
C TYR A 46 7.86 11.98 4.22
N LYS A 47 8.34 12.39 5.38
CA LYS A 47 8.42 13.81 5.69
C LYS A 47 9.45 14.55 4.85
N ASN A 48 10.48 13.84 4.40
CA ASN A 48 11.51 14.44 3.56
C ASN A 48 11.16 14.42 2.08
N HIS A 49 10.13 13.69 1.69
CA HIS A 49 9.71 13.63 0.29
C HIS A 49 8.75 14.78 0.04
N LYS A 50 8.94 15.51 -1.03
CA LYS A 50 8.20 16.75 -1.23
C LYS A 50 6.89 16.60 -1.94
N ALA A 51 6.62 15.45 -2.52
CA ALA A 51 5.37 15.21 -3.23
C ALA A 51 4.57 14.14 -2.51
N PRO A 52 3.28 14.03 -2.77
CA PRO A 52 2.48 12.97 -2.14
C PRO A 52 2.98 11.60 -2.53
N ILE A 53 2.79 10.65 -1.63
CA ILE A 53 3.07 9.26 -1.91
C ILE A 53 1.72 8.60 -2.13
N GLU A 54 1.57 7.90 -3.25
CA GLU A 54 0.26 7.36 -3.60
C GLU A 54 -0.05 6.03 -2.93
N LEU A 55 0.98 5.27 -2.60
CA LEU A 55 0.77 3.93 -2.04
C LEU A 55 1.83 3.60 -1.03
N LEU A 56 1.39 3.02 0.10
CA LEU A 56 2.29 2.42 1.08
C LEU A 56 2.18 0.91 0.95
N ILE A 57 3.30 0.22 0.78
CA ILE A 57 3.36 -1.23 0.84
C ILE A 57 4.18 -1.56 2.07
N THR A 58 3.60 -2.28 3.02
CA THR A 58 4.28 -2.56 4.26
C THR A 58 3.95 -3.95 4.77
N ASP A 59 4.93 -4.57 5.40
CA ASP A 59 4.68 -5.80 6.14
C ASP A 59 3.75 -5.47 7.31
N VAL A 60 2.98 -6.45 7.73
CA VAL A 60 2.06 -6.24 8.85
C VAL A 60 2.82 -6.25 10.17
N VAL A 61 3.71 -7.22 10.32
CA VAL A 61 4.44 -7.40 11.57
C VAL A 61 5.87 -6.94 11.35
N ALA A 62 6.33 -6.04 12.17
CA ALA A 62 7.70 -5.55 12.11
C ALA A 62 8.13 -5.17 13.51
N PRO A 63 9.44 -5.23 13.79
CA PRO A 63 9.93 -4.80 15.09
C PRO A 63 9.59 -3.34 15.32
N GLY A 64 9.19 -3.01 16.51
CA GLY A 64 8.83 -1.65 16.85
C GLY A 64 7.44 -1.31 16.34
N MET A 65 7.39 -0.45 15.34
CA MET A 65 6.10 0.00 14.82
C MET A 65 5.57 -1.00 13.80
N SER A 66 4.38 -1.51 14.01
CA SER A 66 3.75 -2.43 13.06
C SER A 66 3.29 -1.71 11.80
N GLY A 67 3.01 -2.49 10.76
CA GLY A 67 2.48 -1.92 9.53
C GLY A 67 1.20 -1.11 9.73
N PRO A 68 0.21 -1.66 10.46
CA PRO A 68 -1.01 -0.89 10.72
C PRO A 68 -0.77 0.39 11.51
N MET A 69 0.14 0.38 12.47
CA MET A 69 0.45 1.60 13.19
C MET A 69 1.06 2.65 12.27
N LEU A 70 1.97 2.22 11.40
CA LEU A 70 2.56 3.13 10.42
C LEU A 70 1.50 3.68 9.49
N ALA A 71 0.62 2.82 9.00
CA ALA A 71 -0.44 3.25 8.10
C ALA A 71 -1.32 4.30 8.77
N ASP A 72 -1.69 4.09 10.03
CA ASP A 72 -2.52 5.06 10.73
C ASP A 72 -1.83 6.41 10.83
N LYS A 73 -0.52 6.41 11.13
CA LYS A 73 0.21 7.67 11.25
C LYS A 73 0.32 8.40 9.92
N LEU A 74 0.57 7.66 8.84
CA LEU A 74 0.67 8.29 7.53
C LEU A 74 -0.69 8.78 7.04
N LEU A 75 -1.76 8.06 7.36
CA LEU A 75 -3.09 8.50 6.96
C LEU A 75 -3.53 9.76 7.68
N GLU A 76 -2.99 10.01 8.87
CA GLU A 76 -3.24 11.29 9.52
C GLU A 76 -2.63 12.44 8.74
N LEU A 77 -1.51 12.18 8.07
CA LEU A 77 -0.83 13.21 7.30
C LEU A 77 -1.36 13.28 5.87
N GLN A 78 -1.83 12.17 5.33
CA GLN A 78 -2.30 12.12 3.96
C GLN A 78 -3.48 11.14 3.88
N PRO A 79 -4.71 11.64 4.10
CA PRO A 79 -5.87 10.75 4.20
C PRO A 79 -6.19 9.93 2.94
N ASP A 80 -5.74 10.36 1.78
CA ASP A 80 -6.03 9.62 0.54
C ASP A 80 -4.98 8.60 0.17
N LEU A 81 -4.02 8.35 1.07
CA LEU A 81 -3.00 7.33 0.84
C LEU A 81 -3.64 5.96 0.72
N LYS A 82 -3.20 5.19 -0.27
CA LYS A 82 -3.64 3.80 -0.37
C LYS A 82 -2.65 2.92 0.37
N VAL A 83 -3.12 1.82 0.93
CA VAL A 83 -2.29 0.95 1.74
C VAL A 83 -2.44 -0.50 1.29
N LEU A 84 -1.31 -1.15 1.07
CA LEU A 84 -1.26 -2.57 0.76
C LEU A 84 -0.38 -3.25 1.80
N TYR A 85 -0.96 -4.19 2.53
CA TYR A 85 -0.20 -4.97 3.49
C TYR A 85 0.30 -6.25 2.84
N ILE A 86 1.52 -6.64 3.18
CA ILE A 86 2.06 -7.92 2.80
C ILE A 86 2.15 -8.73 4.08
N SER A 87 1.52 -9.90 4.10
CA SER A 87 1.37 -10.66 5.31
C SER A 87 1.91 -12.06 5.13
N GLY A 88 2.62 -12.54 6.13
CA GLY A 88 3.01 -13.92 6.17
C GLY A 88 1.80 -14.80 6.42
N TYR A 89 2.03 -16.09 6.18
CA TYR A 89 0.99 -17.07 6.29
C TYR A 89 0.25 -17.06 7.61
N ASP A 90 1.00 -16.91 8.70
CA ASP A 90 0.43 -17.05 10.03
C ASP A 90 -0.47 -15.90 10.46
N ASN A 91 -0.35 -14.77 9.79
CA ASN A 91 -1.05 -13.57 10.22
C ASN A 91 -2.28 -13.23 9.41
N THR A 92 -2.56 -14.04 8.38
CA THR A 92 -3.54 -13.63 7.38
C THR A 92 -4.94 -13.44 7.95
N GLN A 93 -5.38 -14.33 8.81
CA GLN A 93 -6.76 -14.22 9.30
C GLN A 93 -6.99 -13.02 10.20
N VAL A 94 -6.05 -12.77 11.10
CA VAL A 94 -6.19 -11.64 12.01
C VAL A 94 -6.16 -10.34 11.23
N VAL A 95 -5.24 -10.24 10.29
CA VAL A 95 -5.05 -9.03 9.54
C VAL A 95 -6.19 -8.78 8.57
N ARG A 96 -6.76 -9.84 8.03
CA ARG A 96 -7.81 -9.70 7.04
C ARG A 96 -9.00 -8.90 7.58
N LYS A 97 -9.38 -9.16 8.83
CA LYS A 97 -10.48 -8.41 9.43
C LYS A 97 -10.13 -6.93 9.53
N TYR A 98 -8.92 -6.65 9.99
CA TYR A 98 -8.46 -5.27 10.14
C TYR A 98 -8.45 -4.54 8.78
N VAL A 99 -7.95 -5.24 7.76
CA VAL A 99 -7.85 -4.66 6.43
C VAL A 99 -9.23 -4.34 5.86
N VAL A 100 -10.18 -5.26 6.03
CA VAL A 100 -11.52 -5.05 5.53
C VAL A 100 -12.16 -3.83 6.18
N GLU A 101 -11.99 -3.67 7.47
CA GLU A 101 -12.58 -2.56 8.17
C GLU A 101 -12.01 -1.22 7.72
N ARG A 102 -10.77 -1.20 7.26
CA ARG A 102 -10.13 0.03 6.85
C ARG A 102 -10.07 0.21 5.34
N GLU A 103 -10.66 -0.73 4.62
CA GLU A 103 -10.67 -0.67 3.14
C GLU A 103 -9.25 -0.64 2.56
N HIS A 104 -8.33 -1.29 3.23
CA HIS A 104 -6.98 -1.46 2.72
C HIS A 104 -6.91 -2.76 1.94
N ALA A 105 -5.76 -3.08 1.36
CA ALA A 105 -5.56 -4.30 0.60
C ALA A 105 -4.54 -5.18 1.29
N LEU A 106 -4.60 -6.46 0.99
CA LEU A 106 -3.74 -7.46 1.60
C LEU A 106 -3.23 -8.41 0.54
N LEU A 107 -1.94 -8.71 0.58
CA LEU A 107 -1.35 -9.70 -0.30
C LEU A 107 -0.57 -10.69 0.57
N ALA A 108 -0.93 -11.95 0.49
CA ALA A 108 -0.30 -12.98 1.31
C ALA A 108 0.95 -13.51 0.66
N LYS A 109 1.96 -13.82 1.46
CA LYS A 109 3.17 -14.47 1.00
C LYS A 109 2.92 -15.96 0.88
N PRO A 110 3.48 -16.63 -0.10
CA PRO A 110 4.28 -16.09 -1.19
C PRO A 110 3.39 -15.51 -2.29
N PHE A 111 3.90 -14.56 -3.03
CA PHE A 111 3.13 -13.97 -4.12
C PHE A 111 4.03 -13.83 -5.35
N SER A 112 3.41 -13.73 -6.51
CA SER A 112 4.14 -13.53 -7.75
C SER A 112 4.18 -12.04 -8.08
N ALA A 113 5.04 -11.68 -9.04
CA ALA A 113 5.07 -10.31 -9.53
C ALA A 113 3.70 -9.93 -10.12
N ALA A 114 3.05 -10.87 -10.79
CA ALA A 114 1.73 -10.62 -11.36
C ALA A 114 0.70 -10.32 -10.27
N ASP A 115 0.75 -11.07 -9.16
CA ASP A 115 -0.16 -10.82 -8.05
C ASP A 115 0.04 -9.42 -7.48
N LEU A 116 1.30 -9.04 -7.27
CA LEU A 116 1.62 -7.73 -6.73
C LEU A 116 1.16 -6.64 -7.67
N LYS A 117 1.44 -6.80 -8.96
CA LYS A 117 1.05 -5.80 -9.95
C LYS A 117 -0.46 -5.61 -10.00
N ALA A 118 -1.20 -6.71 -9.92
CA ALA A 118 -2.66 -6.62 -9.96
C ALA A 118 -3.20 -5.86 -8.76
N LYS A 119 -2.64 -6.10 -7.57
CA LYS A 119 -3.09 -5.37 -6.39
C LYS A 119 -2.78 -3.88 -6.49
N ILE A 120 -1.57 -3.55 -6.93
CA ILE A 120 -1.19 -2.15 -7.04
C ILE A 120 -2.05 -1.44 -8.08
N THR A 121 -2.23 -2.07 -9.24
CA THR A 121 -3.04 -1.48 -10.30
C THR A 121 -4.46 -1.22 -9.82
N GLY A 122 -5.02 -2.17 -9.09
CA GLY A 122 -6.37 -1.99 -8.57
C GLY A 122 -6.48 -0.84 -7.59
N LEU A 123 -5.48 -0.69 -6.72
CA LEU A 123 -5.51 0.38 -5.72
C LEU A 123 -5.29 1.75 -6.33
N LEU A 124 -4.45 1.83 -7.37
CA LEU A 124 -4.09 3.12 -7.96
C LEU A 124 -4.88 3.44 -9.21
N ARG A 125 -5.93 2.67 -9.49
CA ARG A 125 -6.77 2.92 -10.64
C ARG A 125 -7.42 4.30 -10.54
N PRO A 126 -7.55 5.00 -11.66
CA PRO A 126 -8.21 6.30 -11.62
C PRO A 126 -9.63 6.19 -11.09
N GLU A 127 -10.10 7.26 -10.46
CA GLU A 127 -11.39 7.27 -9.83
C GLU A 127 -12.55 7.49 -10.78
N VAL A 128 -12.27 7.53 -12.04
CA VAL A 128 -13.29 7.81 -12.99
C VAL A 128 -14.48 6.91 -12.88
N HIS A 129 -14.23 5.65 -12.65
CA HIS A 129 -15.34 4.84 -12.58
C HIS A 129 -16.10 4.88 -11.34
N SER A 130 -15.62 5.43 -10.29
CA SER A 130 -16.39 5.50 -9.07
C SER A 130 -17.54 6.45 -9.20
N THR A 131 -17.50 7.34 -10.14
CA THR A 131 -18.62 8.24 -10.32
C THR A 131 -19.83 7.54 -10.90
N VAL A 132 -19.63 6.43 -11.50
CA VAL A 132 -20.74 5.73 -12.07
C VAL A 132 -21.42 4.90 -11.05
N ARG A 133 -20.74 4.42 -10.18
CA ARG A 133 -21.28 3.63 -9.25
C ARG A 133 -21.95 4.20 -8.27
N HIS A 134 -22.04 4.68 -7.95
CA HIS A 134 -22.67 5.16 -7.09
C HIS A 134 -23.74 5.19 -7.19
N ALA A 135 -23.60 4.99 -7.71
CA ALA A 135 -24.79 5.17 -7.74
C ALA A 135 -25.44 4.10 -7.22
N ALA A 136 -25.36 3.45 -6.96
CA ALA A 136 -25.98 2.79 -6.56
C ALA A 136 -25.94 2.09 -5.56
N PRO A 137 -26.03 1.86 -5.23
CA PRO A 137 -26.10 1.42 -4.33
C PRO A 137 -25.86 0.88 -3.50
N ARG A 138 -25.23 0.71 -3.36
CA ARG A 138 -24.59 0.50 -2.65
C ARG A 138 -25.03 0.41 -1.78
N GLY A 139 -25.33 -0.09 -1.96
CA GLY A 139 -25.05 0.16 -1.48
C GLY A 139 -25.30 -0.17 -0.76
N GLY A 140 -25.47 -0.77 -0.91
CA GLY A 140 -25.17 -0.70 -0.80
C GLY A 140 -25.32 -1.15 -0.27
N LYS A 141 -25.13 -1.61 -0.33
CA LYS A 141 -24.70 -1.74 -0.36
C LYS A 141 -24.84 -1.98 -0.32
N ARG A 142 -24.96 -2.54 -0.54
CA ARG A 142 -24.54 -2.48 -0.83
C ARG A 142 -24.65 -2.56 -0.95
N ALA A 143 -25.09 -2.92 -1.09
CA ALA A 143 -24.75 -2.55 -1.53
C ALA A 143 -24.64 -2.47 -1.55
N GLY A 144 -24.87 -2.93 -1.80
CA GLY A 144 -24.39 -2.37 -2.17
C GLY A 144 -24.29 -2.45 -2.00
#